data_0e59d27801025a66726ac2bf8927a331
#
_entry.id   0e59d27801025a66726ac2bf8927a331
#
_cell.length_a   1.000
_cell.length_b   1.000
_cell.length_c   1.000
_cell.angle_alpha   90.00
_cell.angle_beta   90.00
_cell.angle_gamma   90.00
#
_symmetry.space_group_name_H-M   'P 1'
#
loop_
_entity.id
_entity.type
_entity.pdbx_description
1 polymer ?
#
loop_
_entity_poly.entity_id
_entity_poly.type
_entity_poly.pdbx_seq_one_letter_code
_entity_poly.pdbx_strand_id
1 'polypeptide(L)'
;MRLRSFTPIGAEVGGAGHNALGAWLWMEAAGRLPSAGGDLGLRQEIAGQVLPVEVIRLAGEPATVWMDQSPPRFGAVVRDRAAVAAALGLTEDHLTADEAAQVVSTGAGHLLVPARNRAAVDRAAPDPARLALVLRQAGGEGCYLYSRDPVDPAGAVAYTRFFNPTVGIAEDPATGTAAGPLVARLAAAGGVPEKTTVIVEQGYALGRPSRIRVSASGQRIRVGGSGLVVAEGTLAV
;
A
#
# COMPACT_ATOMS: atom_id res chain seq x y z
N MET A 1 3.19 13.23 -16.41
CA MET A 1 2.19 12.39 -17.13
C MET A 1 0.96 12.22 -16.27
N ARG A 2 -0.26 12.26 -16.86
CA ARG A 2 -1.51 11.99 -16.14
C ARG A 2 -1.84 10.50 -16.23
N LEU A 3 -2.04 9.85 -15.11
CA LEU A 3 -2.46 8.45 -15.00
C LEU A 3 -3.89 8.37 -14.46
N ARG A 4 -4.67 7.45 -14.99
CA ARG A 4 -6.00 7.13 -14.48
C ARG A 4 -6.09 5.63 -14.24
N SER A 5 -6.63 5.23 -13.12
CA SER A 5 -6.82 3.84 -12.76
C SER A 5 -8.29 3.53 -12.53
N PHE A 6 -8.70 2.36 -12.99
CA PHE A 6 -10.10 1.93 -12.90
C PHE A 6 -10.19 0.55 -12.26
N THR A 7 -11.23 0.35 -11.47
CA THR A 7 -11.60 -0.99 -10.97
C THR A 7 -12.18 -1.83 -12.12
N PRO A 8 -12.32 -3.15 -11.96
CA PRO A 8 -12.96 -4.03 -12.96
C PRO A 8 -14.40 -3.63 -13.31
N ILE A 9 -15.10 -2.91 -12.41
CA ILE A 9 -16.45 -2.39 -12.64
C ILE A 9 -16.46 -0.99 -13.26
N GLY A 10 -15.31 -0.46 -13.67
CA GLY A 10 -15.18 0.84 -14.34
C GLY A 10 -15.16 2.06 -13.41
N ALA A 11 -15.15 1.89 -12.09
CA ALA A 11 -15.01 3.01 -11.16
C ALA A 11 -13.56 3.51 -11.14
N GLU A 12 -13.35 4.82 -11.32
CA GLU A 12 -12.03 5.44 -11.21
C GLU A 12 -11.57 5.49 -9.75
N VAL A 13 -10.32 5.11 -9.49
CA VAL A 13 -9.70 5.14 -8.17
C VAL A 13 -8.57 6.17 -8.14
N GLY A 14 -8.57 6.99 -7.09
CA GLY A 14 -7.66 8.13 -6.95
C GLY A 14 -6.25 7.79 -6.45
N GLY A 15 -5.99 6.55 -6.07
CA GLY A 15 -4.70 6.14 -5.55
C GLY A 15 -4.32 4.78 -6.09
N ALA A 16 -3.53 4.72 -7.16
CA ALA A 16 -3.16 3.45 -7.75
C ALA A 16 -1.66 3.19 -7.57
N GLY A 17 -1.30 2.49 -6.50
CA GLY A 17 0.09 2.12 -6.24
C GLY A 17 0.68 1.24 -7.34
N HIS A 18 0.24 -0.02 -7.43
CA HIS A 18 0.80 -0.99 -8.38
C HIS A 18 0.41 -0.72 -9.85
N ASN A 19 -0.75 -0.14 -10.12
CA ASN A 19 -1.16 0.21 -11.49
C ASN A 19 -0.27 1.32 -12.07
N ALA A 20 -0.01 2.37 -11.28
CA ALA A 20 0.90 3.45 -11.66
C ALA A 20 2.33 2.93 -11.82
N LEU A 21 2.78 2.09 -10.89
CA LEU A 21 4.07 1.41 -10.96
C LEU A 21 4.22 0.62 -12.28
N GLY A 22 3.21 -0.18 -12.62
CA GLY A 22 3.19 -0.97 -13.85
C GLY A 22 3.26 -0.10 -15.11
N ALA A 23 2.56 1.04 -15.14
CA ALA A 23 2.61 1.97 -16.26
C ALA A 23 4.02 2.57 -16.47
N TRP A 24 4.70 2.94 -15.38
CA TRP A 24 6.06 3.46 -15.45
C TRP A 24 7.07 2.40 -15.86
N LEU A 25 6.96 1.16 -15.33
CA LEU A 25 7.82 0.04 -15.71
C LEU A 25 7.63 -0.35 -17.18
N TRP A 26 6.39 -0.34 -17.67
CA TRP A 26 6.12 -0.57 -19.10
C TRP A 26 6.74 0.51 -19.98
N MET A 27 6.60 1.79 -19.64
CA MET A 27 7.21 2.88 -20.41
C MET A 27 8.74 2.78 -20.42
N GLU A 28 9.33 2.36 -19.32
CA GLU A 28 10.77 2.11 -19.22
C GLU A 28 11.19 0.96 -20.15
N ALA A 29 10.51 -0.17 -20.08
CA ALA A 29 10.79 -1.34 -20.90
C ALA A 29 10.58 -1.06 -22.41
N ALA A 30 9.59 -0.23 -22.74
CA ALA A 30 9.28 0.19 -24.11
C ALA A 30 10.20 1.32 -24.64
N GLY A 31 11.21 1.74 -23.86
CA GLY A 31 12.13 2.83 -24.26
C GLY A 31 11.47 4.20 -24.43
N ARG A 32 10.33 4.42 -23.77
CA ARG A 32 9.55 5.67 -23.86
C ARG A 32 9.96 6.72 -22.83
N LEU A 33 10.88 6.39 -21.95
CA LEU A 33 11.47 7.33 -21.02
C LEU A 33 12.83 7.84 -21.53
N PRO A 34 13.23 9.07 -21.17
CA PRO A 34 14.54 9.59 -21.54
C PRO A 34 15.68 8.66 -21.10
N SER A 35 16.68 8.48 -21.98
CA SER A 35 17.81 7.58 -21.76
C SER A 35 18.90 8.19 -20.85
N ALA A 36 18.83 9.49 -20.52
CA ALA A 36 19.84 10.19 -19.75
C ALA A 36 19.86 9.71 -18.29
N GLY A 37 21.06 9.50 -17.73
CA GLY A 37 21.25 9.27 -16.30
C GLY A 37 21.02 10.56 -15.50
N GLY A 38 20.54 10.44 -14.25
CA GLY A 38 20.28 11.55 -13.35
C GLY A 38 18.80 11.73 -13.02
N ASP A 39 18.47 12.78 -12.29
CA ASP A 39 17.09 13.16 -12.00
C ASP A 39 16.40 13.63 -13.29
N LEU A 40 15.55 12.78 -13.85
CA LEU A 40 14.80 13.06 -15.07
C LEU A 40 13.64 14.04 -14.85
N GLY A 41 13.41 14.50 -13.62
CA GLY A 41 12.30 15.39 -13.28
C GLY A 41 10.92 14.77 -13.58
N LEU A 42 10.83 13.44 -13.60
CA LEU A 42 9.59 12.74 -13.94
C LEU A 42 8.52 13.02 -12.88
N ARG A 43 7.30 13.24 -13.36
CA ARG A 43 6.13 13.52 -12.51
C ARG A 43 4.92 12.78 -12.99
N GLN A 44 4.09 12.32 -12.06
CA GLN A 44 2.77 11.76 -12.34
C GLN A 44 1.68 12.63 -11.75
N GLU A 45 0.59 12.76 -12.47
CA GLU A 45 -0.66 13.33 -11.96
C GLU A 45 -1.67 12.19 -11.77
N ILE A 46 -2.13 12.00 -10.53
CA ILE A 46 -3.18 11.06 -10.16
C ILE A 46 -4.15 11.79 -9.23
N ALA A 47 -5.44 11.74 -9.50
CA ALA A 47 -6.49 12.41 -8.73
C ALA A 47 -6.19 13.91 -8.49
N GLY A 48 -5.64 14.60 -9.48
CA GLY A 48 -5.31 16.02 -9.40
C GLY A 48 -4.04 16.35 -8.61
N GLN A 49 -3.33 15.35 -8.08
CA GLN A 49 -2.05 15.55 -7.39
C GLN A 49 -0.89 15.26 -8.34
N VAL A 50 0.08 16.17 -8.38
CA VAL A 50 1.30 16.04 -9.17
C VAL A 50 2.46 15.68 -8.26
N LEU A 51 2.94 14.43 -8.36
CA LEU A 51 3.96 13.88 -7.48
C LEU A 51 5.19 13.41 -8.27
N PRO A 52 6.41 13.53 -7.71
CA PRO A 52 7.64 13.05 -8.33
C PRO A 52 7.64 11.54 -8.53
N VAL A 53 8.31 11.12 -9.62
CA VAL A 53 8.63 9.72 -9.90
C VAL A 53 10.11 9.63 -10.26
N GLU A 54 10.79 8.64 -9.72
CA GLU A 54 12.19 8.35 -10.02
C GLU A 54 12.30 6.94 -10.60
N VAL A 55 13.07 6.78 -11.67
CA VAL A 55 13.38 5.49 -12.28
C VAL A 55 14.88 5.23 -12.10
N ILE A 56 15.20 4.19 -11.35
CA ILE A 56 16.57 3.76 -11.08
C ILE A 56 16.90 2.58 -11.99
N ARG A 57 17.99 2.73 -12.76
CA ARG A 57 18.52 1.70 -13.66
C ARG A 57 19.87 1.24 -13.12
N LEU A 58 19.96 -0.04 -12.79
CA LEU A 58 21.22 -0.68 -12.42
C LEU A 58 21.58 -1.71 -13.49
N ALA A 59 22.85 -1.77 -13.87
CA ALA A 59 23.31 -2.71 -14.90
C ALA A 59 23.01 -4.16 -14.49
N GLY A 60 22.31 -4.89 -15.37
CA GLY A 60 21.95 -6.29 -15.14
C GLY A 60 20.76 -6.52 -14.22
N GLU A 61 20.09 -5.45 -13.73
CA GLU A 61 18.91 -5.57 -12.89
C GLU A 61 17.66 -4.95 -13.58
N PRO A 62 16.46 -5.43 -13.26
CA PRO A 62 15.24 -4.75 -13.67
C PRO A 62 15.19 -3.33 -13.08
N ALA A 63 14.68 -2.37 -13.85
CA ALA A 63 14.50 -1.01 -13.36
C ALA A 63 13.62 -0.99 -12.12
N THR A 64 13.96 -0.13 -11.18
CA THR A 64 13.14 0.14 -9.99
C THR A 64 12.51 1.51 -10.15
N VAL A 65 11.18 1.57 -9.99
CA VAL A 65 10.43 2.83 -9.99
C VAL A 65 10.09 3.20 -8.56
N TRP A 66 10.36 4.45 -8.20
CA TRP A 66 9.95 5.06 -6.94
C TRP A 66 8.94 6.16 -7.19
N MET A 67 7.84 6.12 -6.47
CA MET A 67 6.76 7.12 -6.55
C MET A 67 6.64 7.82 -5.20
N ASP A 68 6.73 9.13 -5.19
CA ASP A 68 6.43 9.92 -4.00
C ASP A 68 4.91 9.86 -3.73
N GLN A 69 4.57 9.83 -2.47
CA GLN A 69 3.20 9.96 -1.98
C GLN A 69 3.01 11.32 -1.29
N SER A 70 1.77 11.72 -1.04
CA SER A 70 1.49 12.94 -0.27
C SER A 70 2.04 12.82 1.16
N PRO A 71 2.35 13.94 1.82
CA PRO A 71 2.72 13.94 3.24
C PRO A 71 1.72 13.17 4.10
N PRO A 72 2.17 12.42 5.11
CA PRO A 72 1.28 11.61 5.93
C PRO A 72 0.33 12.48 6.76
N ARG A 73 -0.93 12.06 6.82
CA ARG A 73 -1.97 12.66 7.65
C ARG A 73 -2.53 11.59 8.57
N PHE A 74 -2.46 11.84 9.88
CA PHE A 74 -2.98 10.96 10.92
C PHE A 74 -4.41 11.39 11.24
N GLY A 75 -5.38 10.55 10.87
CA GLY A 75 -6.81 10.79 11.04
C GLY A 75 -7.39 10.12 12.28
N ALA A 76 -8.67 9.71 12.18
CA ALA A 76 -9.43 9.19 13.28
C ALA A 76 -8.81 7.93 13.91
N VAL A 77 -8.83 7.87 15.24
CA VAL A 77 -8.48 6.70 16.04
C VAL A 77 -9.76 5.96 16.38
N VAL A 78 -9.84 4.68 16.01
CA VAL A 78 -10.98 3.81 16.33
C VAL A 78 -10.67 3.04 17.60
N ARG A 79 -11.40 3.37 18.69
CA ARG A 79 -11.19 2.79 20.02
C ARG A 79 -12.06 1.56 20.28
N ASP A 80 -13.13 1.38 19.50
CA ASP A 80 -14.01 0.21 19.61
C ASP A 80 -13.32 -1.01 18.96
N ARG A 81 -12.46 -1.64 19.75
CA ARG A 81 -11.70 -2.83 19.34
C ARG A 81 -12.61 -4.01 19.04
N ALA A 82 -13.71 -4.15 19.78
CA ALA A 82 -14.67 -5.24 19.59
C ALA A 82 -15.33 -5.12 18.21
N ALA A 83 -15.78 -3.94 17.81
CA ALA A 83 -16.37 -3.71 16.51
C ALA A 83 -15.36 -3.94 15.36
N VAL A 84 -14.10 -3.48 15.52
CA VAL A 84 -13.04 -3.69 14.52
C VAL A 84 -12.71 -5.18 14.39
N ALA A 85 -12.53 -5.89 15.52
CA ALA A 85 -12.24 -7.32 15.52
C ALA A 85 -13.38 -8.12 14.87
N ALA A 86 -14.63 -7.88 15.28
CA ALA A 86 -15.81 -8.56 14.73
C ALA A 86 -15.97 -8.31 13.20
N ALA A 87 -15.67 -7.09 12.73
CA ALA A 87 -15.70 -6.77 11.30
C ALA A 87 -14.64 -7.53 10.49
N LEU A 88 -13.54 -7.93 11.12
CA LEU A 88 -12.46 -8.73 10.54
C LEU A 88 -12.63 -10.24 10.76
N GLY A 89 -13.73 -10.69 11.40
CA GLY A 89 -13.92 -12.08 11.78
C GLY A 89 -12.95 -12.56 12.86
N LEU A 90 -12.48 -11.63 13.68
CA LEU A 90 -11.53 -11.84 14.77
C LEU A 90 -12.17 -11.58 16.12
N THR A 91 -11.44 -11.89 17.20
CA THR A 91 -11.73 -11.48 18.57
C THR A 91 -10.72 -10.41 19.00
N GLU A 92 -11.00 -9.66 20.07
CA GLU A 92 -10.14 -8.55 20.52
C GLU A 92 -8.72 -9.00 20.91
N ASP A 93 -8.56 -10.21 21.36
CA ASP A 93 -7.25 -10.80 21.73
C ASP A 93 -6.36 -11.10 20.51
N HIS A 94 -6.90 -11.07 19.29
CA HIS A 94 -6.12 -11.10 18.06
C HIS A 94 -5.53 -9.74 17.69
N LEU A 95 -6.05 -8.65 18.25
CA LEU A 95 -5.52 -7.30 18.04
C LEU A 95 -4.47 -6.95 19.09
N THR A 96 -3.54 -6.06 18.76
CA THR A 96 -2.53 -5.54 19.71
C THR A 96 -3.22 -4.74 20.82
N ALA A 97 -2.89 -4.99 22.09
CA ALA A 97 -3.55 -4.36 23.22
C ALA A 97 -3.26 -2.86 23.34
N ASP A 98 -2.02 -2.50 23.09
CA ASP A 98 -1.48 -1.16 23.39
C ASP A 98 -1.51 -0.20 22.19
N GLU A 99 -2.04 -0.65 21.06
CA GLU A 99 -2.08 0.13 19.84
C GLU A 99 -3.49 0.12 19.22
N ALA A 100 -4.12 1.30 19.11
CA ALA A 100 -5.45 1.43 18.55
C ALA A 100 -5.40 1.46 17.01
N ALA A 101 -6.48 1.03 16.37
CA ALA A 101 -6.67 1.22 14.93
C ALA A 101 -6.79 2.71 14.61
N GLN A 102 -6.18 3.14 13.51
CA GLN A 102 -6.15 4.54 13.11
C GLN A 102 -6.21 4.70 11.60
N VAL A 103 -6.96 5.67 11.13
CA VAL A 103 -6.92 6.09 9.71
C VAL A 103 -5.65 6.91 9.48
N VAL A 104 -4.83 6.47 8.52
CA VAL A 104 -3.65 7.23 8.07
C VAL A 104 -3.69 7.33 6.55
N SER A 105 -3.34 8.50 6.01
CA SER A 105 -3.37 8.80 4.58
C SER A 105 -2.02 9.33 4.12
N THR A 106 -1.59 8.89 2.95
CA THR A 106 -0.55 9.53 2.13
C THR A 106 -1.07 9.80 0.72
N GLY A 107 -2.36 10.12 0.63
CA GLY A 107 -3.15 10.29 -0.59
C GLY A 107 -4.51 9.63 -0.42
N ALA A 108 -4.56 8.30 -0.32
CA ALA A 108 -5.72 7.53 0.09
C ALA A 108 -5.69 7.26 1.61
N GLY A 109 -6.82 7.35 2.28
CA GLY A 109 -6.94 7.15 3.73
C GLY A 109 -7.30 5.71 4.08
N HIS A 110 -6.43 4.97 4.76
CA HIS A 110 -6.70 3.59 5.15
C HIS A 110 -6.71 3.40 6.66
N LEU A 111 -7.66 2.57 7.14
CA LEU A 111 -7.71 2.15 8.53
C LEU A 111 -6.61 1.11 8.77
N LEU A 112 -5.56 1.50 9.47
CA LEU A 112 -4.47 0.63 9.90
C LEU A 112 -4.87 -0.08 11.18
N VAL A 113 -4.96 -1.41 11.15
CA VAL A 113 -5.37 -2.23 12.27
C VAL A 113 -4.21 -3.10 12.74
N PRO A 114 -3.66 -2.87 13.94
CA PRO A 114 -2.56 -3.67 14.47
C PRO A 114 -3.04 -5.01 15.01
N ALA A 115 -2.54 -6.10 14.46
CA ALA A 115 -2.74 -7.46 14.94
C ALA A 115 -1.55 -7.93 15.79
N ARG A 116 -1.81 -8.81 16.75
CA ARG A 116 -0.81 -9.29 17.72
C ARG A 116 0.37 -10.01 17.05
N ASN A 117 0.12 -10.77 16.01
CA ASN A 117 1.11 -11.54 15.26
C ASN A 117 0.60 -11.92 13.87
N ARG A 118 1.46 -12.51 13.04
CA ARG A 118 1.13 -12.99 11.70
C ARG A 118 -0.04 -13.98 11.69
N ALA A 119 -0.09 -14.90 12.63
CA ALA A 119 -1.18 -15.89 12.70
C ALA A 119 -2.56 -15.22 12.91
N ALA A 120 -2.62 -14.10 13.63
CA ALA A 120 -3.84 -13.31 13.76
C ALA A 120 -4.23 -12.62 12.44
N VAL A 121 -3.25 -12.12 11.67
CA VAL A 121 -3.50 -11.57 10.33
C VAL A 121 -4.02 -12.65 9.38
N ASP A 122 -3.42 -13.85 9.38
CA ASP A 122 -3.84 -14.96 8.51
C ASP A 122 -5.26 -15.45 8.84
N ARG A 123 -5.64 -15.42 10.12
CA ARG A 123 -6.97 -15.84 10.58
C ARG A 123 -8.11 -14.93 10.12
N ALA A 124 -7.81 -13.70 9.71
CA ALA A 124 -8.84 -12.72 9.37
C ALA A 124 -9.74 -13.22 8.24
N ALA A 125 -11.06 -13.15 8.48
CA ALA A 125 -12.13 -13.47 7.53
C ALA A 125 -13.18 -12.34 7.60
N PRO A 126 -12.93 -11.19 6.93
CA PRO A 126 -13.78 -10.02 7.04
C PRO A 126 -15.24 -10.26 6.63
N ASP A 127 -16.16 -9.72 7.42
CA ASP A 127 -17.54 -9.48 6.99
C ASP A 127 -17.56 -8.17 6.19
N PRO A 128 -17.84 -8.21 4.87
CA PRO A 128 -17.76 -7.03 4.03
C PRO A 128 -18.71 -5.90 4.45
N ALA A 129 -19.91 -6.23 4.92
CA ALA A 129 -20.89 -5.24 5.32
C ALA A 129 -20.49 -4.54 6.63
N ARG A 130 -20.06 -5.30 7.62
CA ARG A 130 -19.58 -4.77 8.90
C ARG A 130 -18.29 -3.96 8.70
N LEU A 131 -17.34 -4.46 7.89
CA LEU A 131 -16.10 -3.75 7.64
C LEU A 131 -16.37 -2.43 6.89
N ALA A 132 -17.24 -2.42 5.89
CA ALA A 132 -17.64 -1.19 5.21
C ALA A 132 -18.30 -0.17 6.15
N LEU A 133 -19.06 -0.62 7.16
CA LEU A 133 -19.63 0.27 8.17
C LEU A 133 -18.54 0.91 9.04
N VAL A 134 -17.62 0.11 9.58
CA VAL A 134 -16.48 0.59 10.37
C VAL A 134 -15.65 1.60 9.57
N LEU A 135 -15.33 1.29 8.30
CA LEU A 135 -14.56 2.18 7.43
C LEU A 135 -15.27 3.52 7.21
N ARG A 136 -16.57 3.51 6.89
CA ARG A 136 -17.34 4.75 6.71
C ARG A 136 -17.38 5.61 7.98
N GLN A 137 -17.57 4.99 9.14
CA GLN A 137 -17.60 5.69 10.43
C GLN A 137 -16.23 6.31 10.78
N ALA A 138 -15.15 5.62 10.43
CA ALA A 138 -13.78 6.09 10.64
C ALA A 138 -13.32 7.10 9.60
N GLY A 139 -14.00 7.23 8.45
CA GLY A 139 -13.55 8.02 7.30
C GLY A 139 -12.40 7.36 6.54
N GLY A 140 -12.31 6.03 6.58
CA GLY A 140 -11.31 5.24 5.85
C GLY A 140 -11.86 4.65 4.56
N GLU A 141 -11.00 4.56 3.52
CA GLU A 141 -11.35 3.96 2.23
C GLU A 141 -11.21 2.44 2.25
N GLY A 142 -10.18 1.93 2.91
CA GLY A 142 -9.88 0.50 3.04
C GLY A 142 -9.27 0.17 4.39
N CYS A 143 -9.17 -1.13 4.69
CA CYS A 143 -8.58 -1.65 5.93
C CYS A 143 -7.26 -2.35 5.64
N TYR A 144 -6.21 -1.95 6.34
CA TYR A 144 -4.89 -2.59 6.32
C TYR A 144 -4.62 -3.26 7.65
N LEU A 145 -4.89 -4.54 7.73
CA LEU A 145 -4.58 -5.38 8.89
C LEU A 145 -3.10 -5.75 8.83
N TYR A 146 -2.35 -5.48 9.89
CA TYR A 146 -0.91 -5.72 9.91
C TYR A 146 -0.41 -6.27 11.24
N SER A 147 0.70 -6.99 11.19
CA SER A 147 1.50 -7.33 12.37
C SER A 147 2.97 -6.97 12.12
N ARG A 148 3.73 -6.79 13.22
CA ARG A 148 5.19 -6.61 13.19
C ARG A 148 5.95 -7.94 13.26
N ASP A 149 5.30 -9.03 12.85
CA ASP A 149 5.81 -10.40 12.78
C ASP A 149 5.83 -10.85 11.30
N PRO A 150 6.79 -10.34 10.46
CA PRO A 150 6.88 -10.70 9.05
C PRO A 150 7.36 -12.14 8.84
N VAL A 151 7.21 -12.65 7.60
CA VAL A 151 7.74 -13.94 7.19
C VAL A 151 9.27 -13.91 7.17
N ASP A 152 9.84 -12.80 6.67
CA ASP A 152 11.28 -12.53 6.66
C ASP A 152 11.64 -11.42 7.67
N PRO A 153 11.91 -11.77 8.94
CA PRO A 153 12.18 -10.76 9.98
C PRO A 153 13.50 -10.00 9.78
N ALA A 154 14.42 -10.51 8.95
CA ALA A 154 15.66 -9.82 8.63
C ALA A 154 15.49 -8.79 7.51
N GLY A 155 14.49 -8.98 6.64
CA GLY A 155 14.30 -8.15 5.44
C GLY A 155 13.00 -7.37 5.39
N ALA A 156 12.05 -7.59 6.32
CA ALA A 156 10.77 -6.91 6.32
C ALA A 156 10.38 -6.39 7.72
N VAL A 157 9.52 -5.38 7.78
CA VAL A 157 9.08 -4.73 9.04
C VAL A 157 7.66 -5.08 9.43
N ALA A 158 6.86 -5.57 8.49
CA ALA A 158 5.46 -5.93 8.74
C ALA A 158 4.96 -6.98 7.75
N TYR A 159 3.99 -7.78 8.21
CA TYR A 159 3.15 -8.69 7.45
C TYR A 159 1.73 -8.17 7.41
N THR A 160 1.08 -8.17 6.22
CA THR A 160 -0.14 -7.42 6.03
C THR A 160 -1.16 -8.13 5.15
N ARG A 161 -2.45 -7.74 5.31
CA ARG A 161 -3.54 -8.00 4.37
C ARG A 161 -4.39 -6.74 4.18
N PHE A 162 -4.85 -6.51 2.95
CA PHE A 162 -5.66 -5.35 2.61
C PHE A 162 -7.04 -5.73 2.13
N PHE A 163 -8.07 -5.08 2.70
CA PHE A 163 -9.48 -5.29 2.37
C PHE A 163 -10.15 -3.95 2.05
N ASN A 164 -10.90 -3.89 0.94
CA ASN A 164 -11.64 -2.67 0.59
C ASN A 164 -13.04 -3.00 0.04
N PRO A 165 -13.96 -3.40 0.90
CA PRO A 165 -15.34 -3.73 0.50
C PRO A 165 -16.13 -2.52 0.00
N THR A 166 -15.68 -1.28 0.30
CA THR A 166 -16.37 -0.05 -0.12
C THR A 166 -16.34 0.17 -1.62
N VAL A 167 -15.36 -0.43 -2.31
CA VAL A 167 -15.20 -0.39 -3.78
C VAL A 167 -15.21 -1.80 -4.40
N GLY A 168 -15.73 -2.79 -3.69
CA GLY A 168 -15.91 -4.15 -4.19
C GLY A 168 -14.64 -5.00 -4.24
N ILE A 169 -13.57 -4.59 -3.55
CA ILE A 169 -12.32 -5.37 -3.46
C ILE A 169 -12.35 -6.21 -2.18
N ALA A 170 -12.53 -7.52 -2.32
CA ALA A 170 -12.52 -8.44 -1.18
C ALA A 170 -11.14 -8.45 -0.50
N GLU A 171 -10.08 -8.63 -1.27
CA GLU A 171 -8.69 -8.55 -0.80
C GLU A 171 -7.77 -8.18 -1.98
N ASP A 172 -6.73 -7.37 -1.72
CA ASP A 172 -5.73 -6.96 -2.70
C ASP A 172 -4.35 -7.54 -2.35
N PRO A 173 -3.60 -8.12 -3.32
CA PRO A 173 -2.32 -8.76 -3.04
C PRO A 173 -1.16 -7.77 -2.82
N ALA A 174 -1.27 -6.50 -3.25
CA ALA A 174 -0.17 -5.54 -3.14
C ALA A 174 -0.67 -4.09 -3.14
N THR A 175 -0.75 -3.47 -1.96
CA THR A 175 -1.38 -2.15 -1.79
C THR A 175 -0.35 -1.09 -1.36
N GLY A 176 0.32 -0.49 -2.33
CA GLY A 176 1.30 0.57 -2.08
C GLY A 176 0.71 1.80 -1.39
N THR A 177 -0.56 2.13 -1.66
CA THR A 177 -1.28 3.25 -1.01
C THR A 177 -1.58 3.01 0.47
N ALA A 178 -1.49 1.76 0.95
CA ALA A 178 -1.63 1.41 2.36
C ALA A 178 -0.28 1.16 3.04
N ALA A 179 0.71 0.64 2.29
CA ALA A 179 2.06 0.40 2.80
C ALA A 179 2.77 1.70 3.20
N GLY A 180 2.62 2.78 2.41
CA GLY A 180 3.16 4.10 2.74
C GLY A 180 2.62 4.65 4.06
N PRO A 181 1.30 4.76 4.26
CA PRO A 181 0.69 5.13 5.55
C PRO A 181 1.14 4.27 6.72
N LEU A 182 1.26 2.94 6.54
CA LEU A 182 1.75 2.06 7.60
C LEU A 182 3.17 2.41 8.01
N VAL A 183 4.10 2.54 7.05
CA VAL A 183 5.50 2.85 7.37
C VAL A 183 5.63 4.26 7.96
N ALA A 184 4.83 5.24 7.50
CA ALA A 184 4.77 6.56 8.11
C ALA A 184 4.35 6.49 9.59
N ARG A 185 3.34 5.68 9.92
CA ARG A 185 2.90 5.47 11.30
C ARG A 185 3.97 4.78 12.15
N LEU A 186 4.60 3.72 11.62
CA LEU A 186 5.67 3.01 12.33
C LEU A 186 6.89 3.92 12.57
N ALA A 187 7.27 4.75 11.60
CA ALA A 187 8.36 5.72 11.75
C ALA A 187 8.04 6.78 12.81
N ALA A 188 6.82 7.33 12.80
CA ALA A 188 6.37 8.30 13.81
C ALA A 188 6.38 7.71 15.24
N ALA A 189 6.19 6.39 15.38
CA ALA A 189 6.29 5.67 16.64
C ALA A 189 7.73 5.20 16.97
N GLY A 190 8.75 5.55 16.17
CA GLY A 190 10.13 5.11 16.37
C GLY A 190 10.38 3.64 16.02
N GLY A 191 9.42 2.98 15.38
CA GLY A 191 9.50 1.55 15.03
C GLY A 191 10.22 1.24 13.72
N VAL A 192 10.58 2.28 12.96
CA VAL A 192 11.37 2.18 11.72
C VAL A 192 12.38 3.32 11.72
N PRO A 193 13.67 3.04 11.43
CA PRO A 193 14.69 4.08 11.34
C PRO A 193 14.38 5.09 10.22
N GLU A 194 14.69 6.36 10.45
CA GLU A 194 14.56 7.39 9.42
C GLU A 194 15.51 7.15 8.24
N LYS A 195 15.09 7.59 7.06
CA LYS A 195 15.88 7.56 5.81
C LYS A 195 16.28 6.15 5.36
N THR A 196 15.58 5.13 5.83
CA THR A 196 15.80 3.75 5.38
C THR A 196 14.68 3.30 4.44
N THR A 197 15.04 2.38 3.55
CA THR A 197 14.05 1.61 2.78
C THR A 197 13.73 0.34 3.55
N VAL A 198 12.44 0.14 3.79
CA VAL A 198 11.92 -1.07 4.44
C VAL A 198 11.00 -1.84 3.51
N ILE A 199 10.79 -3.12 3.80
CA ILE A 199 9.86 -3.99 3.09
C ILE A 199 8.61 -4.20 3.95
N VAL A 200 7.46 -4.12 3.30
CA VAL A 200 6.17 -4.56 3.83
C VAL A 200 5.72 -5.78 3.04
N GLU A 201 5.42 -6.87 3.71
CA GLU A 201 4.95 -8.12 3.10
C GLU A 201 3.43 -8.14 3.03
N GLN A 202 2.87 -8.59 1.87
CA GLN A 202 1.43 -8.69 1.62
C GLN A 202 1.14 -9.84 0.64
N GLY A 203 -0.12 -10.30 0.56
CA GLY A 203 -0.60 -11.19 -0.50
C GLY A 203 -0.37 -12.68 -0.28
N TYR A 204 0.20 -13.08 0.84
CA TYR A 204 0.45 -14.50 1.14
C TYR A 204 -0.83 -15.33 1.24
N ALA A 205 -1.88 -14.79 1.86
CA ALA A 205 -3.18 -15.46 1.95
C ALA A 205 -3.85 -15.70 0.59
N LEU A 206 -3.45 -14.94 -0.43
CA LEU A 206 -3.91 -15.09 -1.82
C LEU A 206 -2.98 -15.97 -2.68
N GLY A 207 -1.90 -16.55 -2.11
CA GLY A 207 -0.87 -17.25 -2.85
C GLY A 207 -0.08 -16.35 -3.82
N ARG A 208 -0.11 -15.03 -3.61
CA ARG A 208 0.55 -14.00 -4.43
C ARG A 208 1.44 -13.10 -3.56
N PRO A 209 2.49 -13.66 -2.92
CA PRO A 209 3.34 -12.92 -2.01
C PRO A 209 3.98 -11.73 -2.70
N SER A 210 3.90 -10.57 -2.05
CA SER A 210 4.43 -9.28 -2.52
C SER A 210 5.35 -8.68 -1.47
N ARG A 211 6.42 -8.03 -1.92
CA ARG A 211 7.39 -7.30 -1.11
C ARG A 211 7.38 -5.83 -1.54
N ILE A 212 6.65 -5.01 -0.82
CA ILE A 212 6.46 -3.59 -1.14
C ILE A 212 7.58 -2.79 -0.49
N ARG A 213 8.39 -2.09 -1.31
CA ARG A 213 9.46 -1.22 -0.81
C ARG A 213 8.86 0.12 -0.41
N VAL A 214 9.16 0.58 0.80
CA VAL A 214 8.73 1.88 1.30
C VAL A 214 9.92 2.61 1.91
N SER A 215 10.07 3.89 1.59
CA SER A 215 11.03 4.77 2.22
C SER A 215 10.29 5.91 2.92
N ALA A 216 10.64 6.17 4.18
CA ALA A 216 10.12 7.28 4.96
C ALA A 216 11.27 8.17 5.44
N SER A 217 11.13 9.49 5.21
CA SER A 217 12.09 10.50 5.67
C SER A 217 11.33 11.77 6.05
N GLY A 218 11.02 11.93 7.32
CA GLY A 218 10.13 12.98 7.80
C GLY A 218 8.76 12.91 7.12
N GLN A 219 8.39 13.98 6.40
CA GLN A 219 7.12 14.08 5.66
C GLN A 219 7.16 13.40 4.28
N ARG A 220 8.32 12.99 3.80
CA ARG A 220 8.46 12.37 2.48
C ARG A 220 8.30 10.87 2.57
N ILE A 221 7.23 10.36 1.97
CA ILE A 221 6.94 8.93 1.87
C ILE A 221 7.04 8.53 0.40
N ARG A 222 7.76 7.44 0.12
CA ARG A 222 7.94 6.89 -1.21
C ARG A 222 7.62 5.40 -1.21
N VAL A 223 6.96 4.95 -2.26
CA VAL A 223 6.71 3.53 -2.51
C VAL A 223 7.41 3.14 -3.80
N GLY A 224 8.11 2.01 -3.78
CA GLY A 224 8.88 1.55 -4.91
C GLY A 224 8.74 0.07 -5.18
N GLY A 225 9.07 -0.29 -6.41
CA GLY A 225 9.09 -1.67 -6.85
C GLY A 225 9.71 -1.82 -8.23
N SER A 226 9.94 -3.06 -8.62
CA SER A 226 10.38 -3.48 -9.94
C SER A 226 9.38 -4.49 -10.52
N GLY A 227 9.44 -4.72 -11.81
CA GLY A 227 8.57 -5.67 -12.51
C GLY A 227 9.07 -5.97 -13.91
N LEU A 228 8.40 -6.91 -14.55
CA LEU A 228 8.70 -7.34 -15.91
C LEU A 228 7.43 -7.26 -16.76
N VAL A 229 7.58 -6.94 -18.03
CA VAL A 229 6.51 -7.09 -19.03
C VAL A 229 6.40 -8.59 -19.36
N VAL A 230 5.28 -9.20 -18.98
CA VAL A 230 5.05 -10.64 -19.16
C VAL A 230 4.18 -10.96 -20.38
N ALA A 231 3.44 -9.98 -20.88
CA ALA A 231 2.62 -10.13 -22.08
C ALA A 231 2.32 -8.76 -22.70
N GLU A 232 2.24 -8.70 -24.02
CA GLU A 232 1.75 -7.58 -24.79
C GLU A 232 0.71 -8.06 -25.80
N GLY A 233 -0.26 -7.21 -26.12
CA GLY A 233 -1.29 -7.52 -27.09
C GLY A 233 -2.05 -6.30 -27.55
N THR A 234 -2.84 -6.45 -28.64
CA THR A 234 -3.71 -5.42 -29.18
C THR A 234 -5.17 -5.82 -29.01
N LEU A 235 -5.97 -4.92 -28.49
CA LEU A 235 -7.43 -5.07 -28.43
C LEU A 235 -8.04 -4.24 -29.58
N ALA A 236 -8.86 -4.88 -30.39
CA ALA A 236 -9.72 -4.19 -31.33
C ALA A 236 -11.02 -3.81 -30.59
N VAL A 237 -11.34 -2.53 -30.50
CA VAL A 237 -12.53 -1.95 -29.90
C VAL A 237 -13.35 -1.24 -30.94
#